data_684ecf214695362341fd004a3f1211a7
#
_entry.id   684ecf214695362341fd004a3f1211a7
#
_cell.length_a   1.000
_cell.length_b   1.000
_cell.length_c   1.000
_cell.angle_alpha   90.00
_cell.angle_beta   90.00
_cell.angle_gamma   90.00
#
_symmetry.space_group_name_H-M   'P 1'
#
loop_
_entity.id
_entity.type
_entity.pdbx_description
1 polymer ?
#
loop_
_entity_poly.entity_id
_entity_poly.type
_entity_poly.pdbx_seq_one_letter_code
_entity_poly.pdbx_strand_id
1 'polypeptide(L)'
;ALWLAACTPATPDTAASTPDASPAGPVAAPPAAAPASAIADDPSAVNQAIDEALGDHVRYEAVIRQLQQAVAANDAAAVAALVDYPFATVRDGQPLKIADAEAFVRDYDRIMTPPIAEAIKRQRYSELMVNYKGVMFGNGEAWVNGICRDDACKNVDVRVVALQPTS
;
A
#
# COMPACT_ATOMS: atom_id res chain seq x y z
N ALA A 1 32.53 -33.60 37.21
CA ALA A 1 33.68 -34.28 36.63
C ALA A 1 34.16 -33.41 35.46
N LEU A 2 35.37 -32.85 35.68
CA LEU A 2 36.19 -32.09 34.75
C LEU A 2 36.59 -32.91 33.52
N TRP A 3 36.75 -32.25 32.39
CA TRP A 3 37.97 -32.42 31.58
C TRP A 3 38.14 -31.21 30.64
N LEU A 4 39.23 -30.46 30.91
CA LEU A 4 39.89 -29.52 30.02
C LEU A 4 40.79 -30.33 29.05
N ALA A 5 40.92 -29.83 27.82
CA ALA A 5 42.15 -29.97 27.06
C ALA A 5 42.27 -28.87 26.02
N ALA A 6 43.23 -27.97 26.28
CA ALA A 6 43.79 -27.03 25.31
C ALA A 6 44.85 -27.74 24.47
N CYS A 7 45.09 -27.25 23.23
CA CYS A 7 46.43 -27.20 22.61
C CYS A 7 46.38 -26.35 21.33
N THR A 8 47.05 -25.21 21.38
CA THR A 8 47.71 -24.43 20.31
C THR A 8 49.07 -25.05 19.98
N PRO A 9 49.92 -24.48 19.09
CA PRO A 9 49.84 -23.82 17.79
C PRO A 9 50.84 -24.41 16.76
N ALA A 10 50.86 -23.94 15.53
CA ALA A 10 52.07 -23.92 14.71
C ALA A 10 51.93 -23.03 13.47
N THR A 11 52.65 -21.94 13.42
CA THR A 11 53.27 -21.37 12.23
C THR A 11 54.68 -21.94 12.10
N PRO A 12 55.32 -22.01 10.91
CA PRO A 12 55.95 -20.89 10.24
C PRO A 12 55.94 -20.99 8.69
N ASP A 13 56.12 -19.94 8.01
CA ASP A 13 57.31 -19.22 7.51
C ASP A 13 57.51 -19.26 5.99
N THR A 14 57.61 -18.05 5.43
CA THR A 14 58.55 -17.61 4.39
C THR A 14 58.50 -18.23 3.00
N ALA A 15 58.11 -17.43 2.01
CA ALA A 15 59.02 -17.06 0.90
C ALA A 15 58.43 -15.95 0.04
N ALA A 16 59.16 -14.89 -0.05
CA ALA A 16 59.02 -13.78 -0.98
C ALA A 16 59.25 -14.22 -2.45
N SER A 17 58.43 -13.69 -3.35
CA SER A 17 58.86 -13.42 -4.74
C SER A 17 57.94 -12.39 -5.34
N THR A 18 58.33 -11.16 -5.42
CA THR A 18 58.02 -10.24 -6.50
C THR A 18 59.00 -10.52 -7.63
N PRO A 19 58.69 -10.32 -8.92
CA PRO A 19 58.26 -9.07 -9.54
C PRO A 19 57.23 -9.26 -10.66
N ASP A 20 56.53 -8.30 -11.04
CA ASP A 20 56.64 -7.56 -12.32
C ASP A 20 55.44 -6.63 -12.48
N ALA A 21 55.77 -5.37 -12.61
CA ALA A 21 54.82 -4.32 -12.93
C ALA A 21 54.49 -4.36 -14.41
N SER A 22 53.22 -4.59 -14.78
CA SER A 22 52.69 -4.27 -16.10
C SER A 22 51.57 -3.25 -15.95
N PRO A 23 51.58 -2.11 -16.62
CA PRO A 23 50.59 -1.09 -16.44
C PRO A 23 49.27 -1.52 -17.08
N ALA A 24 48.29 -1.85 -16.26
CA ALA A 24 46.93 -2.01 -16.73
C ALA A 24 46.37 -0.65 -17.17
N GLY A 25 46.01 -0.57 -18.41
CA GLY A 25 45.34 0.58 -18.99
C GLY A 25 44.01 0.90 -18.30
N PRO A 26 43.44 2.11 -18.49
CA PRO A 26 42.24 2.54 -17.80
C PRO A 26 41.06 1.62 -18.18
N VAL A 27 40.60 0.85 -17.20
CA VAL A 27 39.33 0.13 -17.33
C VAL A 27 38.24 1.19 -17.39
N ALA A 28 37.64 1.35 -18.56
CA ALA A 28 36.48 2.19 -18.75
C ALA A 28 35.38 1.70 -17.79
N ALA A 29 34.97 2.53 -16.86
CA ALA A 29 33.80 2.29 -16.03
C ALA A 29 32.59 2.07 -16.94
N PRO A 30 31.72 1.08 -16.63
CA PRO A 30 30.48 0.93 -17.38
C PRO A 30 29.67 2.22 -17.26
N PRO A 31 28.97 2.65 -18.33
CA PRO A 31 28.14 3.84 -18.26
C PRO A 31 27.12 3.64 -17.14
N ALA A 32 27.09 4.59 -16.22
CA ALA A 32 26.06 4.65 -15.19
C ALA A 32 24.71 4.60 -15.91
N ALA A 33 23.94 3.56 -15.62
CA ALA A 33 22.57 3.47 -16.10
C ALA A 33 21.87 4.76 -15.69
N ALA A 34 21.39 5.51 -16.67
CA ALA A 34 20.55 6.66 -16.41
C ALA A 34 19.39 6.21 -15.51
N PRO A 35 19.03 6.99 -14.49
CA PRO A 35 17.85 6.64 -13.68
C PRO A 35 16.68 6.54 -14.66
N ALA A 36 16.06 5.36 -14.72
CA ALA A 36 14.79 5.21 -15.41
C ALA A 36 13.89 6.31 -14.84
N SER A 37 13.47 7.23 -15.69
CA SER A 37 12.53 8.29 -15.32
C SER A 37 11.33 7.57 -14.74
N ALA A 38 11.19 7.57 -13.42
CA ALA A 38 9.95 7.20 -12.78
C ALA A 38 8.91 8.12 -13.42
N ILE A 39 7.99 7.53 -14.19
CA ILE A 39 6.85 8.27 -14.71
C ILE A 39 6.19 8.85 -13.47
N ALA A 40 6.27 10.17 -13.32
CA ALA A 40 5.68 10.84 -12.17
C ALA A 40 4.19 10.46 -12.15
N ASP A 41 3.70 10.06 -10.99
CA ASP A 41 2.29 9.73 -10.79
C ASP A 41 1.50 11.04 -10.91
N ASP A 42 1.08 11.41 -12.12
CA ASP A 42 0.36 12.66 -12.39
C ASP A 42 -1.11 12.52 -11.94
N PRO A 43 -1.51 13.19 -10.84
CA PRO A 43 -2.86 13.07 -10.29
C PRO A 43 -3.91 13.90 -11.04
N SER A 44 -3.52 14.72 -12.00
CA SER A 44 -4.38 15.77 -12.59
C SER A 44 -5.69 15.24 -13.15
N ALA A 45 -5.63 14.13 -13.89
CA ALA A 45 -6.83 13.55 -14.51
C ALA A 45 -7.81 12.98 -13.46
N VAL A 46 -7.28 12.32 -12.43
CA VAL A 46 -8.11 11.78 -11.34
C VAL A 46 -8.68 12.91 -10.49
N ASN A 47 -7.89 13.93 -10.18
CA ASN A 47 -8.37 15.10 -9.44
C ASN A 47 -9.52 15.79 -10.16
N GLN A 48 -9.37 16.04 -11.48
CA GLN A 48 -10.44 16.61 -12.28
C GLN A 48 -11.70 15.73 -12.28
N ALA A 49 -11.55 14.43 -12.47
CA ALA A 49 -12.67 13.50 -12.46
C ALA A 49 -13.40 13.47 -11.10
N ILE A 50 -12.67 13.56 -9.99
CA ILE A 50 -13.26 13.65 -8.65
C ILE A 50 -14.01 14.97 -8.48
N ASP A 51 -13.40 16.10 -8.86
CA ASP A 51 -14.03 17.43 -8.74
C ASP A 51 -15.32 17.53 -9.55
N GLU A 52 -15.35 16.93 -10.74
CA GLU A 52 -16.53 16.93 -11.62
C GLU A 52 -17.65 16.00 -11.13
N ALA A 53 -17.30 14.83 -10.59
CA ALA A 53 -18.27 13.78 -10.29
C ALA A 53 -18.67 13.68 -8.82
N LEU A 54 -17.75 14.03 -7.90
CA LEU A 54 -17.88 13.71 -6.48
C LEU A 54 -17.65 14.91 -5.55
N GLY A 55 -16.97 15.95 -6.02
CA GLY A 55 -16.63 17.16 -5.27
C GLY A 55 -15.14 17.22 -4.93
N ASP A 56 -14.76 17.89 -3.88
CA ASP A 56 -13.41 18.28 -3.49
C ASP A 56 -12.39 17.11 -3.47
N HIS A 57 -11.55 17.03 -4.51
CA HIS A 57 -10.53 15.97 -4.65
C HIS A 57 -9.53 15.93 -3.49
N VAL A 58 -9.24 17.06 -2.83
CA VAL A 58 -8.27 17.10 -1.73
C VAL A 58 -8.73 16.21 -0.57
N ARG A 59 -10.04 16.19 -0.28
CA ARG A 59 -10.62 15.32 0.75
C ARG A 59 -10.52 13.84 0.36
N TYR A 60 -10.80 13.53 -0.91
CA TYR A 60 -10.69 12.17 -1.43
C TYR A 60 -9.26 11.67 -1.40
N GLU A 61 -8.31 12.46 -1.88
CA GLU A 61 -6.90 12.11 -1.86
C GLU A 61 -6.40 11.83 -0.43
N ALA A 62 -6.77 12.67 0.53
CA ALA A 62 -6.39 12.47 1.92
C ALA A 62 -6.87 11.11 2.46
N VAL A 63 -8.14 10.76 2.24
CA VAL A 63 -8.71 9.47 2.69
C VAL A 63 -8.11 8.29 1.93
N ILE A 64 -7.90 8.41 0.62
CA ILE A 64 -7.29 7.37 -0.22
C ILE A 64 -5.88 7.05 0.28
N ARG A 65 -5.05 8.07 0.50
CA ARG A 65 -3.68 7.88 1.01
C ARG A 65 -3.64 7.34 2.43
N GLN A 66 -4.54 7.79 3.30
CA GLN A 66 -4.68 7.24 4.66
C GLN A 66 -5.07 5.76 4.61
N LEU A 67 -6.02 5.38 3.76
CA LEU A 67 -6.43 3.99 3.57
C LEU A 67 -5.24 3.13 3.11
N GLN A 68 -4.50 3.58 2.11
CA GLN A 68 -3.33 2.86 1.61
C GLN A 68 -2.26 2.67 2.70
N GLN A 69 -1.98 3.71 3.48
CA GLN A 69 -1.03 3.65 4.59
C GLN A 69 -1.49 2.70 5.69
N ALA A 70 -2.76 2.78 6.09
CA ALA A 70 -3.33 1.93 7.13
C ALA A 70 -3.32 0.45 6.72
N VAL A 71 -3.67 0.15 5.46
CA VAL A 71 -3.64 -1.22 4.92
C VAL A 71 -2.19 -1.73 4.79
N ALA A 72 -1.25 -0.89 4.35
CA ALA A 72 0.16 -1.26 4.28
C ALA A 72 0.76 -1.55 5.66
N ALA A 73 0.32 -0.82 6.69
CA ALA A 73 0.72 -1.03 8.08
C ALA A 73 -0.04 -2.19 8.77
N ASN A 74 -1.03 -2.78 8.10
CA ASN A 74 -1.98 -3.74 8.70
C ASN A 74 -2.67 -3.20 9.97
N ASP A 75 -2.97 -1.90 9.96
CA ASP A 75 -3.62 -1.20 11.08
C ASP A 75 -5.14 -1.26 10.94
N ALA A 76 -5.72 -2.28 11.56
CA ALA A 76 -7.17 -2.51 11.53
C ALA A 76 -7.97 -1.33 12.11
N ALA A 77 -7.45 -0.67 13.15
CA ALA A 77 -8.15 0.45 13.79
C ALA A 77 -8.15 1.70 12.90
N ALA A 78 -7.01 2.00 12.25
CA ALA A 78 -6.92 3.09 11.30
C ALA A 78 -7.83 2.86 10.08
N VAL A 79 -7.89 1.64 9.54
CA VAL A 79 -8.84 1.30 8.46
C VAL A 79 -10.27 1.45 8.94
N ALA A 80 -10.61 0.90 10.11
CA ALA A 80 -11.97 0.98 10.68
C ALA A 80 -12.45 2.44 10.84
N ALA A 81 -11.58 3.36 11.19
CA ALA A 81 -11.89 4.79 11.32
C ALA A 81 -12.27 5.46 9.99
N LEU A 82 -11.89 4.87 8.84
CA LEU A 82 -12.20 5.38 7.51
C LEU A 82 -13.47 4.79 6.90
N VAL A 83 -14.05 3.75 7.52
CA VAL A 83 -15.23 3.05 6.98
C VAL A 83 -16.52 3.77 7.38
N ASP A 84 -17.51 3.74 6.50
CA ASP A 84 -18.88 4.18 6.82
C ASP A 84 -19.68 3.05 7.47
N TYR A 85 -20.39 3.35 8.56
CA TYR A 85 -21.17 2.37 9.32
C TYR A 85 -22.66 2.71 9.34
N PRO A 86 -23.56 1.68 9.37
CA PRO A 86 -23.27 0.25 9.36
C PRO A 86 -22.71 -0.20 7.99
N PHE A 87 -21.67 -1.04 8.03
CA PHE A 87 -20.98 -1.51 6.84
C PHE A 87 -21.48 -2.92 6.44
N ALA A 88 -21.59 -3.18 5.15
CA ALA A 88 -21.98 -4.47 4.65
C ALA A 88 -21.01 -4.96 3.57
N THR A 89 -20.65 -6.23 3.64
CA THR A 89 -19.83 -6.91 2.65
C THR A 89 -20.33 -8.33 2.41
N VAL A 90 -19.72 -9.04 1.47
CA VAL A 90 -20.00 -10.45 1.22
C VAL A 90 -18.75 -11.26 1.57
N ARG A 91 -18.92 -12.36 2.29
CA ARG A 91 -17.85 -13.25 2.65
C ARG A 91 -18.31 -14.71 2.46
N ASP A 92 -17.51 -15.46 1.71
CA ASP A 92 -17.86 -16.87 1.40
C ASP A 92 -19.28 -17.04 0.83
N GLY A 93 -19.67 -16.07 -0.03
CA GLY A 93 -21.03 -16.02 -0.60
C GLY A 93 -22.14 -15.61 0.38
N GLN A 94 -21.80 -15.25 1.63
CA GLN A 94 -22.76 -14.84 2.64
C GLN A 94 -22.64 -13.36 2.98
N PRO A 95 -23.77 -12.65 3.20
CA PRO A 95 -23.73 -11.26 3.63
C PRO A 95 -23.18 -11.16 5.07
N LEU A 96 -22.21 -10.25 5.24
CA LEU A 96 -21.61 -9.91 6.53
C LEU A 96 -21.94 -8.45 6.83
N LYS A 97 -22.64 -8.21 7.95
CA LYS A 97 -22.96 -6.88 8.44
C LYS A 97 -22.07 -6.52 9.62
N ILE A 98 -21.47 -5.35 9.55
CA ILE A 98 -20.56 -4.80 10.55
C ILE A 98 -21.21 -3.53 11.10
N ALA A 99 -21.51 -3.53 12.38
CA ALA A 99 -22.29 -2.46 13.01
C ALA A 99 -21.46 -1.18 13.23
N ASP A 100 -20.20 -1.35 13.59
CA ASP A 100 -19.32 -0.29 14.08
C ASP A 100 -17.83 -0.62 13.88
N ALA A 101 -16.97 0.30 14.27
CA ALA A 101 -15.52 0.16 14.13
C ALA A 101 -14.94 -0.98 14.99
N GLU A 102 -15.50 -1.26 16.17
CA GLU A 102 -15.02 -2.34 17.04
C GLU A 102 -15.32 -3.70 16.39
N ALA A 103 -16.50 -3.85 15.83
CA ALA A 103 -16.87 -5.04 15.06
C ALA A 103 -15.99 -5.21 13.81
N PHE A 104 -15.65 -4.11 13.15
CA PHE A 104 -14.75 -4.12 12.00
C PHE A 104 -13.34 -4.61 12.38
N VAL A 105 -12.76 -4.08 13.44
CA VAL A 105 -11.43 -4.48 13.95
C VAL A 105 -11.43 -5.97 14.33
N ARG A 106 -12.47 -6.44 15.02
CA ARG A 106 -12.59 -7.85 15.42
C ARG A 106 -12.66 -8.80 14.22
N ASP A 107 -13.32 -8.39 13.14
CA ASP A 107 -13.49 -9.18 11.93
C ASP A 107 -12.52 -8.79 10.79
N TYR A 108 -11.49 -7.98 11.09
CA TYR A 108 -10.59 -7.36 10.09
C TYR A 108 -10.00 -8.36 9.11
N ASP A 109 -9.42 -9.45 9.58
CA ASP A 109 -8.77 -10.47 8.73
C ASP A 109 -9.76 -11.17 7.79
N ARG A 110 -11.03 -11.20 8.19
CA ARG A 110 -12.11 -11.75 7.35
C ARG A 110 -12.59 -10.76 6.30
N ILE A 111 -12.49 -9.46 6.57
CA ILE A 111 -12.92 -8.39 5.68
C ILE A 111 -11.78 -8.01 4.73
N MET A 112 -10.61 -7.70 5.26
CA MET A 112 -9.42 -7.28 4.52
C MET A 112 -8.62 -8.50 4.05
N THR A 113 -9.19 -9.25 3.11
CA THR A 113 -8.48 -10.40 2.52
C THR A 113 -7.25 -9.97 1.71
N PRO A 114 -6.28 -10.89 1.50
CA PRO A 114 -5.09 -10.57 0.72
C PRO A 114 -5.36 -9.93 -0.65
N PRO A 115 -6.33 -10.38 -1.47
CA PRO A 115 -6.64 -9.70 -2.73
C PRO A 115 -7.09 -8.25 -2.57
N ILE A 116 -7.95 -7.96 -1.57
CA ILE A 116 -8.42 -6.59 -1.29
C ILE A 116 -7.25 -5.72 -0.82
N ALA A 117 -6.45 -6.23 0.13
CA ALA A 117 -5.29 -5.50 0.65
C ALA A 117 -4.27 -5.19 -0.46
N GLU A 118 -3.98 -6.16 -1.34
CA GLU A 118 -3.06 -5.96 -2.46
C GLU A 118 -3.60 -4.97 -3.49
N ALA A 119 -4.90 -5.03 -3.82
CA ALA A 119 -5.52 -4.06 -4.70
C ALA A 119 -5.36 -2.63 -4.15
N ILE A 120 -5.63 -2.41 -2.86
CA ILE A 120 -5.48 -1.09 -2.23
C ILE A 120 -4.02 -0.63 -2.20
N LYS A 121 -3.08 -1.50 -1.81
CA LYS A 121 -1.66 -1.15 -1.68
C LYS A 121 -0.98 -0.83 -3.01
N ARG A 122 -1.33 -1.57 -4.07
CA ARG A 122 -0.69 -1.43 -5.39
C ARG A 122 -1.31 -0.37 -6.27
N GLN A 123 -2.52 0.07 -5.96
CA GLN A 123 -3.22 1.05 -6.77
C GLN A 123 -2.47 2.38 -6.82
N ARG A 124 -2.09 2.81 -8.00
CA ARG A 124 -1.56 4.15 -8.21
C ARG A 124 -2.71 5.15 -8.21
N TYR A 125 -2.48 6.30 -7.59
CA TYR A 125 -3.50 7.33 -7.48
C TYR A 125 -3.98 7.82 -8.87
N SER A 126 -3.04 8.03 -9.79
CA SER A 126 -3.33 8.46 -11.17
C SER A 126 -4.11 7.45 -12.02
N GLU A 127 -4.22 6.21 -11.56
CA GLU A 127 -4.91 5.12 -12.26
C GLU A 127 -6.25 4.74 -11.60
N LEU A 128 -6.69 5.52 -10.61
CA LEU A 128 -7.97 5.28 -9.96
C LEU A 128 -9.12 5.55 -10.93
N MET A 129 -10.09 4.65 -10.97
CA MET A 129 -11.33 4.89 -11.69
C MET A 129 -12.28 5.72 -10.84
N VAL A 130 -12.86 6.76 -11.44
CA VAL A 130 -13.81 7.66 -10.79
C VAL A 130 -15.14 7.62 -11.54
N ASN A 131 -16.23 7.48 -10.81
CA ASN A 131 -17.58 7.62 -11.35
C ASN A 131 -18.55 8.08 -10.23
N TYR A 132 -19.85 8.20 -10.53
CA TYR A 132 -20.86 8.64 -9.57
C TYR A 132 -21.02 7.73 -8.33
N LYS A 133 -20.50 6.52 -8.35
CA LYS A 133 -20.48 5.59 -7.19
C LYS A 133 -19.30 5.82 -6.27
N GLY A 134 -18.31 6.62 -6.69
CA GLY A 134 -17.11 6.91 -5.94
C GLY A 134 -15.83 6.62 -6.70
N VAL A 135 -14.75 6.51 -5.95
CA VAL A 135 -13.41 6.15 -6.42
C VAL A 135 -13.18 4.68 -6.17
N MET A 136 -12.80 3.95 -7.22
CA MET A 136 -12.63 2.50 -7.22
C MET A 136 -11.16 2.10 -7.21
N PHE A 137 -10.83 1.14 -6.36
CA PHE A 137 -9.55 0.45 -6.33
C PHE A 137 -9.63 -0.89 -7.04
N GLY A 138 -8.59 -1.19 -7.81
CA GLY A 138 -8.49 -2.44 -8.55
C GLY A 138 -9.64 -2.64 -9.53
N ASN A 139 -10.28 -3.80 -9.45
CA ASN A 139 -11.46 -4.15 -10.25
C ASN A 139 -12.77 -4.01 -9.45
N GLY A 140 -12.76 -3.24 -8.37
CA GLY A 140 -13.90 -3.04 -7.48
C GLY A 140 -13.71 -3.64 -6.09
N GLU A 141 -12.47 -4.02 -5.73
CA GLU A 141 -12.16 -4.57 -4.40
C GLU A 141 -12.45 -3.58 -3.28
N ALA A 142 -12.23 -2.29 -3.52
CA ALA A 142 -12.58 -1.25 -2.56
C ALA A 142 -13.18 -0.03 -3.25
N TRP A 143 -14.07 0.65 -2.54
CA TRP A 143 -14.69 1.90 -3.01
C TRP A 143 -14.65 2.94 -1.90
N VAL A 144 -14.33 4.18 -2.29
CA VAL A 144 -14.35 5.37 -1.43
C VAL A 144 -15.35 6.36 -2.01
N ASN A 145 -16.27 6.86 -1.20
CA ASN A 145 -17.25 7.86 -1.63
C ASN A 145 -17.55 8.88 -0.54
N GLY A 146 -18.14 9.99 -0.93
CA GLY A 146 -18.63 11.02 -0.04
C GLY A 146 -20.02 10.68 0.50
N ILE A 147 -20.17 10.79 1.81
CA ILE A 147 -21.43 10.58 2.53
C ILE A 147 -21.95 11.93 2.98
N CYS A 148 -23.12 12.35 2.49
CA CYS A 148 -23.78 13.55 2.93
C CYS A 148 -24.23 13.42 4.39
N ARG A 149 -23.85 14.36 5.24
CA ARG A 149 -24.23 14.38 6.65
C ARG A 149 -25.39 15.35 6.95
N ASP A 150 -25.82 16.08 5.93
CA ASP A 150 -27.01 16.95 5.98
C ASP A 150 -27.80 16.86 4.68
N ASP A 151 -29.08 17.26 4.73
CA ASP A 151 -30.00 17.15 3.59
C ASP A 151 -29.56 17.99 2.38
N ALA A 152 -28.81 19.04 2.59
CA ALA A 152 -28.28 19.90 1.54
C ALA A 152 -26.93 19.45 0.99
N CYS A 153 -26.36 18.34 1.55
CA CYS A 153 -25.06 17.78 1.18
C CYS A 153 -23.90 18.80 1.26
N LYS A 154 -23.98 19.75 2.21
CA LYS A 154 -22.92 20.73 2.44
C LYS A 154 -21.78 20.15 3.27
N ASN A 155 -22.10 19.20 4.15
CA ASN A 155 -21.14 18.47 4.95
C ASN A 155 -21.02 17.05 4.39
N VAL A 156 -19.89 16.80 3.75
CA VAL A 156 -19.58 15.50 3.14
C VAL A 156 -18.41 14.87 3.86
N ASP A 157 -18.61 13.65 4.36
CA ASP A 157 -17.54 12.81 4.88
C ASP A 157 -17.13 11.81 3.80
N VAL A 158 -15.86 11.84 3.43
CA VAL A 158 -15.32 10.83 2.52
C VAL A 158 -14.99 9.57 3.29
N ARG A 159 -15.56 8.43 2.88
CA ARG A 159 -15.48 7.15 3.60
C ARG A 159 -15.26 5.97 2.65
N VAL A 160 -14.73 4.89 3.21
CA VAL A 160 -14.74 3.59 2.56
C VAL A 160 -16.16 3.03 2.66
N VAL A 161 -16.78 2.81 1.51
CA VAL A 161 -18.19 2.39 1.41
C VAL A 161 -18.36 0.94 0.96
N ALA A 162 -17.31 0.35 0.38
CA ALA A 162 -17.31 -1.08 0.05
C ALA A 162 -15.90 -1.67 0.12
N LEU A 163 -15.83 -2.89 0.62
CA LEU A 163 -14.68 -3.80 0.58
C LEU A 163 -15.24 -5.18 0.21
N GLN A 164 -14.89 -5.68 -0.97
CA GLN A 164 -15.50 -6.90 -1.47
C GLN A 164 -14.50 -7.69 -2.32
N PRO A 165 -14.56 -9.02 -2.29
CA PRO A 165 -13.78 -9.82 -3.22
C PRO A 165 -14.33 -9.62 -4.63
N THR A 166 -13.45 -9.50 -5.60
CA THR A 166 -13.79 -9.59 -7.02
C THR A 166 -13.52 -11.01 -7.53
N SER A 167 -14.34 -11.45 -8.46
CA SER A 167 -14.28 -12.81 -9.03
C SER A 167 -13.18 -12.90 -10.09
#